data_12b78737a9834b3a58b08c8efa2d706f
#
_entry.id   12b78737a9834b3a58b08c8efa2d706f
#
_cell.length_a   1.000
_cell.length_b   1.000
_cell.length_c   1.000
_cell.angle_alpha   90.00
_cell.angle_beta   90.00
_cell.angle_gamma   90.00
#
_symmetry.space_group_name_H-M   'P 1'
#
loop_
_entity.id
_entity.type
_entity.pdbx_description
1 polymer ?
#
loop_
_entity_poly.entity_id
_entity_poly.type
_entity_poly.pdbx_seq_one_letter_code
_entity_poly.pdbx_strand_id
1 'polypeptide(L)'
;MKNRFLPIIVALTLVTGLSLRADALPVGTLLQIDAALDRPVVPAQQPEDVVVQIKILPTRASDLIPRPPVNLSLVLDRSGSMSGQKIEQAIQAAELAVGRLGARDRVSVIIYDHDVETLVSSQVVTDEGLYAIKRALRRVSARGNTAIYAGLSQAAAELRRYRDAGYVNRMILLSDGLANRGPTEVADFRALGRALAGEDIVISTVGLGLGYNEDIMATLADAGQGNTYFVENADDLPRIFAGELGDALNVAATNIEIIVRPRGGARILKSLGREAELRDGAARFRMPQVYSGLEKLALVEVRAPQGVVGAVEDLIDVEVNYLPAGSSQTRSQQVSVPIRYTDQVEQVVA
;
A
#
# COMPACT_ATOMS: atom_id res chain seq x y z
N MET A 1 -67.40 -15.84 32.27
CA MET A 1 -66.42 -14.71 32.13
C MET A 1 -65.35 -15.14 31.12
N LYS A 2 -65.47 -14.68 29.87
CA LYS A 2 -64.61 -15.07 28.76
C LYS A 2 -63.61 -13.91 28.48
N ASN A 3 -62.31 -14.05 28.83
CA ASN A 3 -61.27 -13.11 28.47
C ASN A 3 -60.87 -13.35 26.99
N ARG A 4 -61.12 -12.34 26.15
CA ARG A 4 -60.59 -12.24 24.78
C ARG A 4 -59.28 -11.56 24.81
N PHE A 5 -58.19 -12.29 24.51
CA PHE A 5 -56.91 -11.70 24.18
C PHE A 5 -56.94 -11.28 22.71
N LEU A 6 -56.69 -10.00 22.48
CA LEU A 6 -56.48 -9.41 21.15
C LEU A 6 -54.99 -9.50 20.83
N PRO A 7 -54.56 -10.03 19.68
CA PRO A 7 -53.14 -9.99 19.32
C PRO A 7 -52.78 -8.61 18.77
N ILE A 8 -51.78 -8.00 19.37
CA ILE A 8 -51.12 -6.79 18.85
C ILE A 8 -50.31 -7.22 17.64
N ILE A 9 -50.72 -6.81 16.44
CA ILE A 9 -49.97 -6.95 15.21
C ILE A 9 -48.95 -5.82 15.22
N VAL A 10 -47.66 -6.14 15.49
CA VAL A 10 -46.52 -5.25 15.26
C VAL A 10 -46.28 -5.24 13.77
N ALA A 11 -46.65 -4.15 13.11
CA ALA A 11 -46.31 -3.91 11.73
C ALA A 11 -44.77 -3.63 11.64
N LEU A 12 -44.03 -4.64 11.20
CA LEU A 12 -42.62 -4.51 10.85
C LEU A 12 -42.55 -3.75 9.52
N THR A 13 -42.36 -2.44 9.59
CA THR A 13 -42.03 -1.62 8.42
C THR A 13 -40.68 -2.05 7.90
N LEU A 14 -40.65 -2.80 6.81
CA LEU A 14 -39.47 -3.07 6.02
C LEU A 14 -38.98 -1.74 5.45
N VAL A 15 -37.93 -1.17 6.04
CA VAL A 15 -37.13 -0.13 5.39
C VAL A 15 -36.44 -0.83 4.24
N THR A 16 -36.99 -0.70 3.03
CA THR A 16 -36.29 -1.08 1.80
C THR A 16 -35.13 -0.12 1.62
N GLY A 17 -33.99 -0.48 2.20
CA GLY A 17 -32.74 0.14 1.84
C GLY A 17 -32.58 0.05 0.33
N LEU A 18 -32.31 1.18 -0.29
CA LEU A 18 -31.98 1.28 -1.71
C LEU A 18 -30.65 0.52 -1.90
N SER A 19 -30.73 -0.80 -2.04
CA SER A 19 -29.60 -1.61 -2.49
C SER A 19 -29.37 -1.23 -3.94
N LEU A 20 -28.40 -0.34 -4.16
CA LEU A 20 -27.78 -0.17 -5.45
C LEU A 20 -27.41 -1.57 -5.95
N ARG A 21 -27.98 -1.95 -7.09
CA ARG A 21 -27.61 -3.17 -7.81
C ARG A 21 -26.08 -3.19 -7.94
N ALA A 22 -25.46 -4.10 -7.25
CA ALA A 22 -24.16 -4.58 -7.65
C ALA A 22 -24.38 -5.28 -8.99
N ASP A 23 -24.15 -4.59 -10.08
CA ASP A 23 -24.07 -5.24 -11.37
C ASP A 23 -23.05 -6.37 -11.25
N ALA A 24 -23.43 -7.56 -11.69
CA ALA A 24 -22.56 -8.72 -11.65
C ALA A 24 -21.20 -8.33 -12.28
N LEU A 25 -20.14 -8.35 -11.49
CA LEU A 25 -18.81 -7.98 -11.94
C LEU A 25 -18.45 -8.78 -13.19
N PRO A 26 -17.99 -8.15 -14.27
CA PRO A 26 -17.59 -8.88 -15.45
C PRO A 26 -16.52 -9.91 -15.09
N VAL A 27 -16.65 -11.11 -15.63
CA VAL A 27 -15.69 -12.21 -15.44
C VAL A 27 -14.28 -11.68 -15.73
N GLY A 28 -13.41 -11.67 -14.71
CA GLY A 28 -12.04 -11.15 -14.80
C GLY A 28 -11.79 -9.80 -14.09
N THR A 29 -12.76 -9.27 -13.32
CA THR A 29 -12.52 -8.08 -12.49
C THR A 29 -11.63 -8.45 -11.32
N LEU A 30 -10.42 -7.87 -11.27
CA LEU A 30 -9.46 -8.12 -10.19
C LEU A 30 -9.64 -7.16 -9.01
N LEU A 31 -10.26 -6.00 -9.22
CA LEU A 31 -10.54 -5.01 -8.19
C LEU A 31 -12.05 -4.78 -8.12
N GLN A 32 -12.62 -4.91 -6.93
CA GLN A 32 -13.94 -4.38 -6.61
C GLN A 32 -13.73 -2.97 -6.07
N ILE A 33 -14.42 -2.00 -6.68
CA ILE A 33 -14.36 -0.60 -6.28
C ILE A 33 -15.73 -0.21 -5.77
N ASP A 34 -15.77 0.31 -4.55
CA ASP A 34 -16.95 0.84 -3.91
C ASP A 34 -16.67 2.28 -3.48
N ALA A 35 -17.60 3.20 -3.75
CA ALA A 35 -17.48 4.59 -3.34
C ALA A 35 -18.80 5.09 -2.77
N ALA A 36 -18.74 5.67 -1.58
CA ALA A 36 -19.93 6.14 -0.86
C ALA A 36 -19.63 7.42 -0.08
N LEU A 37 -20.68 8.18 0.25
CA LEU A 37 -20.61 9.29 1.17
C LEU A 37 -20.82 8.79 2.61
N ASP A 38 -20.16 9.43 3.58
CA ASP A 38 -20.45 9.28 5.01
C ASP A 38 -21.90 9.70 5.32
N ARG A 39 -22.37 10.77 4.64
CA ARG A 39 -23.74 11.28 4.71
C ARG A 39 -24.33 11.40 3.31
N PRO A 40 -25.07 10.39 2.83
CA PRO A 40 -25.65 10.39 1.48
C PRO A 40 -26.87 11.29 1.34
N VAL A 41 -27.43 11.80 2.46
CA VAL A 41 -28.58 12.73 2.50
C VAL A 41 -28.15 13.99 3.27
N VAL A 42 -28.30 15.15 2.65
CA VAL A 42 -27.90 16.43 3.23
C VAL A 42 -29.02 17.50 3.12
N PRO A 43 -28.98 18.55 3.96
CA PRO A 43 -29.89 19.68 3.81
C PRO A 43 -29.75 20.37 2.45
N ALA A 44 -30.89 20.71 1.81
CA ALA A 44 -30.88 21.35 0.50
C ALA A 44 -30.50 22.85 0.53
N GLN A 45 -30.71 23.51 1.68
CA GLN A 45 -30.69 24.97 1.75
C GLN A 45 -29.30 25.59 1.95
N GLN A 46 -28.30 24.78 2.27
CA GLN A 46 -26.94 25.23 2.53
C GLN A 46 -25.90 24.24 1.99
N PRO A 47 -24.68 24.73 1.68
CA PRO A 47 -23.61 23.82 1.35
C PRO A 47 -23.23 22.96 2.54
N GLU A 48 -22.91 21.66 2.30
CA GLU A 48 -22.51 20.72 3.34
C GLU A 48 -21.18 20.05 3.02
N ASP A 49 -20.36 19.87 4.06
CA ASP A 49 -19.11 19.14 3.93
C ASP A 49 -19.34 17.66 4.24
N VAL A 50 -19.06 16.81 3.27
CA VAL A 50 -19.22 15.34 3.33
C VAL A 50 -17.91 14.64 3.03
N VAL A 51 -17.77 13.40 3.50
CA VAL A 51 -16.58 12.59 3.23
C VAL A 51 -16.94 11.49 2.22
N VAL A 52 -16.24 11.51 1.10
CA VAL A 52 -16.26 10.39 0.13
C VAL A 52 -15.29 9.32 0.59
N GLN A 53 -15.78 8.12 0.86
CA GLN A 53 -14.99 6.94 1.13
C GLN A 53 -14.89 6.10 -0.14
N ILE A 54 -13.68 5.83 -0.59
CA ILE A 54 -13.39 4.99 -1.75
C ILE A 54 -12.67 3.75 -1.25
N LYS A 55 -13.29 2.59 -1.44
CA LYS A 55 -12.78 1.27 -1.08
C LYS A 55 -12.30 0.55 -2.33
N ILE A 56 -11.12 0.02 -2.27
CA ILE A 56 -10.58 -0.87 -3.28
C ILE A 56 -10.33 -2.22 -2.61
N LEU A 57 -11.11 -3.22 -3.00
CA LEU A 57 -10.97 -4.59 -2.55
C LEU A 57 -10.48 -5.46 -3.70
N PRO A 58 -9.20 -5.87 -3.70
CA PRO A 58 -8.70 -6.83 -4.65
C PRO A 58 -9.36 -8.19 -4.41
N THR A 59 -10.09 -8.69 -5.41
CA THR A 59 -10.61 -10.05 -5.37
C THR A 59 -9.44 -11.02 -5.43
N ARG A 60 -9.54 -12.15 -4.73
CA ARG A 60 -8.51 -13.19 -4.83
C ARG A 60 -8.36 -13.55 -6.31
N ALA A 61 -7.16 -13.37 -6.83
CA ALA A 61 -6.83 -13.93 -8.13
C ALA A 61 -7.17 -15.43 -8.08
N SER A 62 -7.92 -15.91 -9.06
CA SER A 62 -8.15 -17.36 -9.16
C SER A 62 -6.76 -18.02 -9.23
N ASP A 63 -6.59 -19.22 -8.70
CA ASP A 63 -5.35 -20.02 -8.76
C ASP A 63 -4.83 -20.23 -10.20
N LEU A 64 -5.60 -19.79 -11.19
CA LEU A 64 -5.30 -19.83 -12.63
C LEU A 64 -4.47 -18.64 -13.12
N ILE A 65 -4.34 -17.55 -12.36
CA ILE A 65 -3.51 -16.40 -12.76
C ILE A 65 -2.13 -16.55 -12.11
N PRO A 66 -1.06 -16.72 -12.89
CA PRO A 66 0.29 -16.79 -12.35
C PRO A 66 0.59 -15.50 -11.57
N ARG A 67 1.12 -15.62 -10.33
CA ARG A 67 1.55 -14.45 -9.58
C ARG A 67 2.53 -13.58 -10.37
N PRO A 68 2.56 -12.26 -10.17
CA PRO A 68 3.57 -11.42 -10.78
C PRO A 68 4.98 -11.83 -10.33
N PRO A 69 5.99 -11.68 -11.18
CA PRO A 69 7.37 -11.84 -10.74
C PRO A 69 7.77 -10.69 -9.80
N VAL A 70 8.64 -10.98 -8.85
CA VAL A 70 9.15 -10.01 -7.87
C VAL A 70 10.57 -9.60 -8.26
N ASN A 71 10.86 -8.29 -8.20
CA ASN A 71 12.19 -7.71 -8.25
C ASN A 71 12.53 -7.23 -6.82
N LEU A 72 13.26 -8.05 -6.09
CA LEU A 72 13.58 -7.83 -4.68
C LEU A 72 14.98 -7.23 -4.52
N SER A 73 15.12 -6.20 -3.68
CA SER A 73 16.40 -5.76 -3.17
C SER A 73 16.44 -5.87 -1.65
N LEU A 74 17.33 -6.68 -1.13
CA LEU A 74 17.63 -6.75 0.30
C LEU A 74 18.75 -5.76 0.62
N VAL A 75 18.53 -4.89 1.60
CA VAL A 75 19.47 -3.86 2.06
C VAL A 75 19.81 -4.16 3.51
N LEU A 76 21.00 -4.70 3.74
CA LEU A 76 21.38 -5.26 5.03
C LEU A 76 22.47 -4.38 5.67
N ASP A 77 22.17 -3.91 6.86
CA ASP A 77 23.16 -3.28 7.73
C ASP A 77 24.19 -4.29 8.20
N ARG A 78 25.46 -3.97 8.01
CA ARG A 78 26.57 -4.72 8.60
C ARG A 78 27.45 -3.82 9.47
N SER A 79 26.90 -2.71 10.00
CA SER A 79 27.63 -1.82 10.90
C SER A 79 28.09 -2.55 12.18
N GLY A 80 28.98 -1.92 12.93
CA GLY A 80 29.60 -2.53 14.11
C GLY A 80 28.59 -2.99 15.18
N SER A 81 27.44 -2.31 15.31
CA SER A 81 26.35 -2.66 16.22
C SER A 81 25.65 -3.99 15.87
N MET A 82 25.72 -4.39 14.61
CA MET A 82 25.20 -5.68 14.14
C MET A 82 26.05 -6.89 14.55
N SER A 83 27.17 -6.71 15.25
CA SER A 83 28.06 -7.80 15.62
C SER A 83 27.39 -8.90 16.44
N GLY A 84 27.89 -10.14 16.31
CA GLY A 84 27.39 -11.31 17.05
C GLY A 84 26.11 -11.87 16.46
N GLN A 85 25.17 -12.21 17.31
CA GLN A 85 23.93 -12.90 16.95
C GLN A 85 23.08 -12.13 15.94
N LYS A 86 23.09 -10.78 15.99
CA LYS A 86 22.28 -9.95 15.08
C LYS A 86 22.64 -10.17 13.61
N ILE A 87 23.93 -10.09 13.25
CA ILE A 87 24.34 -10.28 11.85
C ILE A 87 24.10 -11.74 11.39
N GLU A 88 24.29 -12.72 12.27
CA GLU A 88 24.05 -14.14 11.95
C GLU A 88 22.57 -14.38 11.61
N GLN A 89 21.66 -13.85 12.42
CA GLN A 89 20.21 -13.99 12.21
C GLN A 89 19.72 -13.16 11.03
N ALA A 90 20.29 -11.97 10.77
CA ALA A 90 20.02 -11.18 9.58
C ALA A 90 20.40 -11.96 8.31
N ILE A 91 21.56 -12.63 8.30
CA ILE A 91 21.99 -13.50 7.21
C ILE A 91 21.02 -14.68 7.03
N GLN A 92 20.63 -15.36 8.10
CA GLN A 92 19.68 -16.47 8.04
C GLN A 92 18.32 -16.02 7.49
N ALA A 93 17.81 -14.88 7.95
CA ALA A 93 16.56 -14.31 7.45
C ALA A 93 16.64 -13.97 5.95
N ALA A 94 17.75 -13.37 5.51
CA ALA A 94 18.00 -13.08 4.10
C ALA A 94 18.08 -14.38 3.27
N GLU A 95 18.76 -15.43 3.75
CA GLU A 95 18.82 -16.74 3.09
C GLU A 95 17.44 -17.38 2.93
N LEU A 96 16.59 -17.28 3.96
CA LEU A 96 15.21 -17.79 3.91
C LEU A 96 14.35 -16.98 2.93
N ALA A 97 14.47 -15.65 2.92
CA ALA A 97 13.75 -14.79 2.00
C ALA A 97 14.13 -15.12 0.54
N VAL A 98 15.42 -15.15 0.24
CA VAL A 98 15.92 -15.49 -1.11
C VAL A 98 15.47 -16.90 -1.53
N GLY A 99 15.45 -17.86 -0.59
CA GLY A 99 15.00 -19.24 -0.84
C GLY A 99 13.52 -19.39 -1.18
N ARG A 100 12.69 -18.36 -1.00
CA ARG A 100 11.25 -18.35 -1.38
C ARG A 100 11.00 -17.83 -2.80
N LEU A 101 12.01 -17.21 -3.40
CA LEU A 101 11.93 -16.69 -4.75
C LEU A 101 11.96 -17.85 -5.78
N GLY A 102 11.27 -17.64 -6.89
CA GLY A 102 11.23 -18.62 -7.98
C GLY A 102 11.96 -18.14 -9.23
N ALA A 103 12.03 -19.00 -10.23
CA ALA A 103 12.79 -18.77 -11.47
C ALA A 103 12.34 -17.54 -12.30
N ARG A 104 11.18 -16.95 -12.00
CA ARG A 104 10.72 -15.71 -12.64
C ARG A 104 11.09 -14.46 -11.86
N ASP A 105 11.55 -14.62 -10.61
CA ASP A 105 11.89 -13.51 -9.75
C ASP A 105 13.33 -13.04 -9.97
N ARG A 106 13.61 -11.83 -9.54
CA ARG A 106 14.95 -11.24 -9.50
C ARG A 106 15.31 -10.88 -8.07
N VAL A 107 16.60 -10.92 -7.77
CA VAL A 107 17.10 -10.52 -6.45
C VAL A 107 18.41 -9.77 -6.59
N SER A 108 18.56 -8.72 -5.79
CA SER A 108 19.83 -8.05 -5.47
C SER A 108 20.02 -8.02 -3.97
N VAL A 109 21.27 -7.99 -3.54
CA VAL A 109 21.64 -7.85 -2.13
C VAL A 109 22.67 -6.75 -2.01
N ILE A 110 22.32 -5.74 -1.24
CA ILE A 110 23.17 -4.61 -0.89
C ILE A 110 23.53 -4.75 0.59
N ILE A 111 24.80 -4.65 0.89
CA ILE A 111 25.28 -4.57 2.27
C ILE A 111 25.92 -3.21 2.47
N TYR A 112 25.74 -2.63 3.64
CA TYR A 112 26.31 -1.32 3.95
C TYR A 112 26.83 -1.25 5.39
N ASP A 113 27.89 -0.48 5.53
CA ASP A 113 28.46 0.02 6.77
C ASP A 113 28.81 1.52 6.58
N HIS A 114 30.05 1.93 6.69
CA HIS A 114 30.53 3.25 6.24
C HIS A 114 30.73 3.30 4.72
N ASP A 115 30.79 2.14 4.06
CA ASP A 115 30.81 1.93 2.62
C ASP A 115 29.56 1.17 2.18
N VAL A 116 29.28 1.18 0.88
CA VAL A 116 28.17 0.41 0.28
C VAL A 116 28.77 -0.58 -0.72
N GLU A 117 28.33 -1.82 -0.60
CA GLU A 117 28.74 -2.91 -1.48
C GLU A 117 27.53 -3.60 -2.09
N THR A 118 27.52 -3.74 -3.41
CA THR A 118 26.58 -4.61 -4.10
C THR A 118 27.09 -6.05 -4.00
N LEU A 119 26.70 -6.74 -2.93
CA LEU A 119 27.08 -8.15 -2.69
C LEU A 119 26.56 -9.06 -3.81
N VAL A 120 25.34 -8.79 -4.29
CA VAL A 120 24.70 -9.49 -5.40
C VAL A 120 24.01 -8.47 -6.28
N SER A 121 24.45 -8.31 -7.54
CA SER A 121 23.77 -7.50 -8.53
C SER A 121 22.45 -8.15 -8.93
N SER A 122 21.46 -7.32 -9.36
CA SER A 122 20.13 -7.81 -9.75
C SER A 122 20.20 -8.91 -10.82
N GLN A 123 19.82 -10.11 -10.46
CA GLN A 123 19.83 -11.29 -11.31
C GLN A 123 18.56 -12.11 -11.19
N VAL A 124 18.21 -12.86 -12.23
CA VAL A 124 17.14 -13.85 -12.16
C VAL A 124 17.55 -14.98 -11.22
N VAL A 125 16.58 -15.48 -10.46
CA VAL A 125 16.80 -16.55 -9.51
C VAL A 125 16.95 -17.88 -10.24
N THR A 126 18.07 -18.57 -9.98
CA THR A 126 18.35 -19.94 -10.44
C THR A 126 18.87 -20.75 -9.24
N ASP A 127 18.82 -22.07 -9.29
CA ASP A 127 19.32 -22.94 -8.21
C ASP A 127 20.81 -22.69 -7.93
N GLU A 128 21.62 -22.55 -8.98
CA GLU A 128 23.03 -22.22 -8.85
C GLU A 128 23.25 -20.81 -8.27
N GLY A 129 22.43 -19.84 -8.73
CA GLY A 129 22.41 -18.47 -8.24
C GLY A 129 22.05 -18.41 -6.77
N LEU A 130 21.03 -19.14 -6.32
CA LEU A 130 20.64 -19.24 -4.90
C LEU A 130 21.78 -19.77 -4.02
N TYR A 131 22.46 -20.82 -4.47
CA TYR A 131 23.61 -21.33 -3.75
C TYR A 131 24.74 -20.29 -3.64
N ALA A 132 25.05 -19.59 -4.74
CA ALA A 132 26.07 -18.55 -4.75
C ALA A 132 25.71 -17.37 -3.84
N ILE A 133 24.44 -16.92 -3.85
CA ILE A 133 23.92 -15.86 -2.98
C ILE A 133 24.07 -16.23 -1.51
N LYS A 134 23.58 -17.41 -1.10
CA LYS A 134 23.70 -17.90 0.28
C LYS A 134 25.17 -17.98 0.71
N ARG A 135 26.05 -18.47 -0.16
CA ARG A 135 27.48 -18.51 0.13
C ARG A 135 28.09 -17.11 0.29
N ALA A 136 27.64 -16.13 -0.48
CA ALA A 136 28.09 -14.74 -0.35
C ALA A 136 27.59 -14.12 0.97
N LEU A 137 26.31 -14.30 1.32
CA LEU A 137 25.70 -13.85 2.58
C LEU A 137 26.46 -14.36 3.80
N ARG A 138 26.83 -15.62 3.84
CA ARG A 138 27.60 -16.24 4.96
C ARG A 138 29.00 -15.69 5.18
N ARG A 139 29.53 -14.88 4.24
CA ARG A 139 30.83 -14.22 4.37
C ARG A 139 30.72 -12.80 4.91
N VAL A 140 29.49 -12.29 5.06
CA VAL A 140 29.26 -10.95 5.58
C VAL A 140 29.62 -10.93 7.08
N SER A 141 30.39 -9.94 7.48
CA SER A 141 30.76 -9.70 8.87
C SER A 141 30.50 -8.24 9.22
N ALA A 142 30.13 -8.00 10.49
CA ALA A 142 29.84 -6.67 11.00
C ALA A 142 31.12 -5.82 11.12
N ARG A 143 31.04 -4.53 10.69
CA ARG A 143 32.11 -3.54 10.79
C ARG A 143 31.64 -2.12 10.53
N GLY A 144 32.39 -1.12 10.96
CA GLY A 144 32.23 0.29 10.54
C GLY A 144 31.00 1.01 11.09
N ASN A 145 30.61 2.09 10.40
CA ASN A 145 29.49 2.98 10.72
C ASN A 145 28.25 2.64 9.88
N THR A 146 27.22 3.53 9.84
CA THR A 146 25.91 3.22 9.30
C THR A 146 25.47 4.24 8.23
N ALA A 147 25.72 3.94 6.94
CA ALA A 147 25.39 4.79 5.79
C ALA A 147 24.07 4.36 5.12
N ILE A 148 22.95 4.42 5.85
CA ILE A 148 21.62 3.92 5.39
C ILE A 148 21.22 4.52 4.03
N TYR A 149 21.29 5.85 3.88
CA TYR A 149 20.86 6.54 2.67
C TYR A 149 21.60 6.06 1.42
N ALA A 150 22.90 5.84 1.54
CA ALA A 150 23.71 5.34 0.43
C ALA A 150 23.36 3.88 0.07
N GLY A 151 23.10 3.03 1.08
CA GLY A 151 22.63 1.66 0.88
C GLY A 151 21.30 1.61 0.12
N LEU A 152 20.32 2.44 0.52
CA LEU A 152 19.03 2.57 -0.17
C LEU A 152 19.19 3.08 -1.61
N SER A 153 20.05 4.07 -1.83
CA SER A 153 20.31 4.63 -3.16
C SER A 153 20.89 3.59 -4.12
N GLN A 154 21.81 2.75 -3.62
CA GLN A 154 22.37 1.65 -4.40
C GLN A 154 21.34 0.57 -4.71
N ALA A 155 20.50 0.22 -3.74
CA ALA A 155 19.41 -0.73 -3.93
C ALA A 155 18.39 -0.24 -4.97
N ALA A 156 18.05 1.04 -4.93
CA ALA A 156 17.22 1.68 -5.93
C ALA A 156 17.83 1.59 -7.34
N ALA A 157 19.14 1.79 -7.47
CA ALA A 157 19.82 1.64 -8.74
C ALA A 157 19.71 0.21 -9.31
N GLU A 158 19.83 -0.82 -8.44
CA GLU A 158 19.66 -2.22 -8.87
C GLU A 158 18.22 -2.54 -9.28
N LEU A 159 17.21 -2.03 -8.54
CA LEU A 159 15.79 -2.23 -8.87
C LEU A 159 15.40 -1.55 -10.18
N ARG A 160 15.89 -0.31 -10.42
CA ARG A 160 15.59 0.47 -11.65
C ARG A 160 16.03 -0.22 -12.94
N ARG A 161 17.02 -1.09 -12.90
CA ARG A 161 17.50 -1.83 -14.08
C ARG A 161 16.40 -2.69 -14.72
N TYR A 162 15.42 -3.12 -13.92
CA TYR A 162 14.36 -4.04 -14.37
C TYR A 162 12.95 -3.61 -13.89
N ARG A 163 12.78 -2.36 -13.49
CA ARG A 163 11.55 -1.83 -12.93
C ARG A 163 10.35 -2.01 -13.85
N ASP A 164 10.51 -1.73 -15.14
CA ASP A 164 9.43 -1.66 -16.12
C ASP A 164 9.11 -3.02 -16.78
N ALA A 165 9.69 -4.09 -16.31
CA ALA A 165 9.52 -5.42 -16.88
C ALA A 165 8.31 -6.21 -16.31
N GLY A 166 7.31 -5.52 -15.74
CA GLY A 166 6.12 -6.15 -15.13
C GLY A 166 6.38 -6.81 -13.77
N TYR A 167 7.47 -6.41 -13.10
CA TYR A 167 7.82 -6.88 -11.77
C TYR A 167 7.10 -6.10 -10.68
N VAL A 168 6.81 -6.79 -9.56
CA VAL A 168 6.55 -6.16 -8.26
C VAL A 168 7.88 -5.76 -7.66
N ASN A 169 8.18 -4.44 -7.59
CA ASN A 169 9.44 -3.95 -7.09
C ASN A 169 9.38 -3.77 -5.57
N ARG A 170 10.24 -4.47 -4.84
CA ARG A 170 10.27 -4.48 -3.38
C ARG A 170 11.68 -4.24 -2.86
N MET A 171 11.80 -3.34 -1.89
CA MET A 171 13.00 -3.11 -1.11
C MET A 171 12.72 -3.46 0.35
N ILE A 172 13.58 -4.22 1.00
CA ILE A 172 13.52 -4.51 2.43
C ILE A 172 14.83 -4.03 3.05
N LEU A 173 14.72 -3.01 3.93
CA LEU A 173 15.84 -2.47 4.70
C LEU A 173 15.87 -3.13 6.08
N LEU A 174 17.00 -3.67 6.48
CA LEU A 174 17.28 -4.10 7.85
C LEU A 174 18.39 -3.25 8.45
N SER A 175 18.17 -2.65 9.62
CA SER A 175 19.16 -1.90 10.38
C SER A 175 18.90 -2.01 11.88
N ASP A 176 19.99 -1.99 12.67
CA ASP A 176 19.94 -1.92 14.14
C ASP A 176 20.50 -0.60 14.69
N GLY A 177 20.92 0.31 13.80
CA GLY A 177 21.66 1.50 14.17
C GLY A 177 21.03 2.82 13.74
N LEU A 178 21.64 3.90 14.24
CA LEU A 178 21.36 5.25 13.83
C LEU A 178 22.14 5.57 12.55
N ALA A 179 21.46 6.18 11.57
CA ALA A 179 22.16 6.77 10.42
C ALA A 179 23.18 7.80 10.93
N ASN A 180 24.46 7.58 10.67
CA ASN A 180 25.53 8.45 11.13
C ASN A 180 26.52 8.83 10.00
N ARG A 181 26.19 8.48 8.76
CA ARG A 181 26.95 8.81 7.55
C ARG A 181 26.03 9.22 6.42
N GLY A 182 26.33 10.30 5.75
CA GLY A 182 25.51 10.87 4.68
C GLY A 182 24.31 11.64 5.23
N PRO A 183 23.20 11.75 4.50
CA PRO A 183 21.94 12.31 4.98
C PRO A 183 21.42 11.55 6.21
N THR A 184 21.06 12.29 7.24
CA THR A 184 20.58 11.76 8.54
C THR A 184 19.23 12.35 8.97
N GLU A 185 18.74 13.34 8.23
CA GLU A 185 17.50 14.01 8.57
C GLU A 185 16.27 13.20 8.09
N VAL A 186 15.22 13.17 8.91
CA VAL A 186 13.95 12.49 8.59
C VAL A 186 13.35 12.99 7.27
N ALA A 187 13.54 14.29 6.95
CA ALA A 187 13.05 14.89 5.72
C ALA A 187 13.69 14.28 4.46
N ASP A 188 14.99 13.94 4.50
CA ASP A 188 15.69 13.33 3.38
C ASP A 188 15.15 11.93 3.08
N PHE A 189 14.89 11.15 4.13
CA PHE A 189 14.33 9.80 4.01
C PHE A 189 12.87 9.83 3.54
N ARG A 190 12.10 10.82 3.98
CA ARG A 190 10.74 11.04 3.46
C ARG A 190 10.75 11.36 1.97
N ALA A 191 11.63 12.25 1.54
CA ALA A 191 11.79 12.59 0.13
C ALA A 191 12.21 11.38 -0.71
N LEU A 192 13.16 10.58 -0.21
CA LEU A 192 13.59 9.35 -0.87
C LEU A 192 12.45 8.33 -0.97
N GLY A 193 11.71 8.09 0.12
CA GLY A 193 10.57 7.17 0.15
C GLY A 193 9.51 7.55 -0.88
N ARG A 194 9.11 8.85 -0.92
CA ARG A 194 8.15 9.37 -1.91
C ARG A 194 8.65 9.22 -3.35
N ALA A 195 9.92 9.52 -3.60
CA ALA A 195 10.50 9.38 -4.93
C ALA A 195 10.45 7.92 -5.41
N LEU A 196 10.82 6.97 -4.55
CA LEU A 196 10.81 5.54 -4.88
C LEU A 196 9.38 4.99 -5.01
N ALA A 197 8.43 5.42 -4.15
CA ALA A 197 7.02 5.08 -4.32
C ALA A 197 6.45 5.61 -5.65
N GLY A 198 6.85 6.82 -6.08
CA GLY A 198 6.53 7.36 -7.41
C GLY A 198 7.13 6.58 -8.58
N GLU A 199 8.10 5.73 -8.30
CA GLU A 199 8.72 4.79 -9.24
C GLU A 199 8.21 3.35 -9.08
N ASP A 200 7.09 3.14 -8.35
CA ASP A 200 6.50 1.84 -8.02
C ASP A 200 7.44 0.89 -7.25
N ILE A 201 8.39 1.45 -6.51
CA ILE A 201 9.27 0.72 -5.59
C ILE A 201 8.74 0.87 -4.17
N VAL A 202 8.25 -0.22 -3.59
CA VAL A 202 7.76 -0.25 -2.20
C VAL A 202 8.91 -0.59 -1.26
N ILE A 203 9.03 0.18 -0.16
CA ILE A 203 10.09 0.02 0.83
C ILE A 203 9.50 -0.41 2.15
N SER A 204 9.89 -1.59 2.64
CA SER A 204 9.62 -2.00 4.01
C SER A 204 10.89 -1.91 4.85
N THR A 205 10.73 -1.55 6.11
CA THR A 205 11.84 -1.36 7.04
C THR A 205 11.73 -2.29 8.24
N VAL A 206 12.86 -2.84 8.67
CA VAL A 206 12.98 -3.73 9.82
C VAL A 206 14.04 -3.15 10.76
N GLY A 207 13.60 -2.59 11.88
CA GLY A 207 14.45 -2.09 12.95
C GLY A 207 14.74 -3.18 13.98
N LEU A 208 16.00 -3.45 14.28
CA LEU A 208 16.44 -4.51 15.19
C LEU A 208 17.00 -3.96 16.49
N GLY A 209 16.37 -4.31 17.62
CA GLY A 209 16.76 -3.87 18.97
C GLY A 209 16.34 -2.42 19.26
N LEU A 210 16.71 -1.89 20.42
CA LEU A 210 16.27 -0.58 20.91
C LEU A 210 17.12 0.62 20.42
N GLY A 211 18.15 0.38 19.61
CA GLY A 211 19.13 1.40 19.25
C GLY A 211 18.98 2.01 17.85
N TYR A 212 17.98 1.61 17.07
CA TYR A 212 17.78 2.12 15.72
C TYR A 212 16.99 3.44 15.71
N ASN A 213 17.02 4.15 14.58
CA ASN A 213 16.24 5.38 14.41
C ASN A 213 14.81 5.07 13.95
N GLU A 214 13.88 4.99 14.93
CA GLU A 214 12.48 4.68 14.67
C GLU A 214 11.81 5.69 13.74
N ASP A 215 12.08 6.98 13.93
CA ASP A 215 11.48 8.05 13.13
C ASP A 215 11.89 7.96 11.65
N ILE A 216 13.14 7.68 11.36
CA ILE A 216 13.64 7.49 10.00
C ILE A 216 13.01 6.24 9.39
N MET A 217 13.02 5.11 10.09
CA MET A 217 12.53 3.83 9.58
C MET A 217 11.03 3.89 9.31
N ALA A 218 10.25 4.42 10.26
CA ALA A 218 8.80 4.58 10.09
C ALA A 218 8.46 5.58 8.97
N THR A 219 9.13 6.74 8.93
CA THR A 219 8.91 7.74 7.89
C THR A 219 9.27 7.22 6.49
N LEU A 220 10.37 6.47 6.37
CA LEU A 220 10.80 5.90 5.10
C LEU A 220 9.80 4.87 4.58
N ALA A 221 9.33 3.96 5.44
CA ALA A 221 8.36 2.94 5.08
C ALA A 221 6.99 3.55 4.73
N ASP A 222 6.50 4.50 5.53
CA ASP A 222 5.24 5.20 5.26
C ASP A 222 5.30 5.95 3.92
N ALA A 223 6.33 6.76 3.71
CA ALA A 223 6.54 7.49 2.46
C ALA A 223 6.79 6.55 1.26
N GLY A 224 7.45 5.42 1.50
CA GLY A 224 7.71 4.33 0.54
C GLY A 224 6.56 3.33 0.38
N GLN A 225 5.43 3.56 1.07
CA GLN A 225 4.19 2.76 1.03
C GLN A 225 4.38 1.27 1.39
N GLY A 226 5.39 0.95 2.18
CA GLY A 226 5.63 -0.37 2.75
C GLY A 226 5.28 -0.45 4.24
N ASN A 227 5.82 -1.45 4.90
CA ASN A 227 5.57 -1.73 6.31
C ASN A 227 6.80 -1.40 7.16
N THR A 228 6.56 -1.00 8.42
CA THR A 228 7.61 -0.86 9.44
C THR A 228 7.47 -1.96 10.46
N TYR A 229 8.57 -2.63 10.76
CA TYR A 229 8.64 -3.65 11.79
C TYR A 229 9.67 -3.27 12.83
N PHE A 230 9.29 -3.42 14.09
CA PHE A 230 10.21 -3.44 15.21
C PHE A 230 10.46 -4.88 15.64
N VAL A 231 11.71 -5.24 15.80
CA VAL A 231 12.16 -6.58 16.21
C VAL A 231 13.07 -6.43 17.42
N GLU A 232 12.55 -6.79 18.58
CA GLU A 232 13.35 -6.78 19.81
C GLU A 232 14.43 -7.87 19.77
N ASN A 233 14.05 -9.04 19.29
CA ASN A 233 14.92 -10.20 19.14
C ASN A 233 15.04 -10.62 17.68
N ALA A 234 16.26 -10.76 17.20
CA ALA A 234 16.55 -11.17 15.83
C ALA A 234 15.97 -12.54 15.43
N ASP A 235 15.53 -13.36 16.37
CA ASP A 235 14.84 -14.64 16.11
C ASP A 235 13.52 -14.46 15.33
N ASP A 236 12.89 -13.28 15.40
CA ASP A 236 11.67 -12.96 14.64
C ASP A 236 11.91 -12.58 13.17
N LEU A 237 13.15 -12.26 12.80
CA LEU A 237 13.49 -11.82 11.44
C LEU A 237 13.02 -12.79 10.34
N PRO A 238 13.20 -14.13 10.47
CA PRO A 238 12.75 -15.06 9.44
C PRO A 238 11.24 -14.98 9.19
N ARG A 239 10.44 -14.78 10.23
CA ARG A 239 8.97 -14.65 10.14
C ARG A 239 8.58 -13.36 9.42
N ILE A 240 9.24 -12.24 9.74
CA ILE A 240 8.98 -10.93 9.13
C ILE A 240 9.36 -10.93 7.66
N PHE A 241 10.56 -11.39 7.31
CA PHE A 241 10.98 -11.51 5.91
C PHE A 241 10.06 -12.44 5.11
N ALA A 242 9.58 -13.52 5.76
CA ALA A 242 8.61 -14.42 5.16
C ALA A 242 7.27 -13.74 4.89
N GLY A 243 6.79 -12.89 5.81
CA GLY A 243 5.57 -12.11 5.67
C GLY A 243 5.70 -11.07 4.55
N GLU A 244 6.75 -10.25 4.58
CA GLU A 244 7.03 -9.23 3.56
C GLU A 244 7.10 -9.82 2.15
N LEU A 245 7.79 -10.95 2.00
CA LEU A 245 7.86 -11.63 0.72
C LEU A 245 6.52 -12.26 0.35
N GLY A 246 5.76 -12.79 1.33
CA GLY A 246 4.40 -13.29 1.13
C GLY A 246 3.48 -12.22 0.56
N ASP A 247 3.53 -11.00 1.11
CA ASP A 247 2.77 -9.85 0.60
C ASP A 247 3.20 -9.51 -0.84
N ALA A 248 4.50 -9.44 -1.10
CA ALA A 248 5.01 -9.18 -2.46
C ALA A 248 4.56 -10.23 -3.48
N LEU A 249 4.41 -11.49 -3.06
CA LEU A 249 3.93 -12.59 -3.90
C LEU A 249 2.39 -12.59 -4.09
N ASN A 250 1.65 -11.86 -3.25
CA ASN A 250 0.18 -11.77 -3.27
C ASN A 250 -0.35 -10.46 -3.86
N VAL A 251 0.47 -9.70 -4.60
CA VAL A 251 0.02 -8.48 -5.27
C VAL A 251 -1.04 -8.81 -6.32
N ALA A 252 -2.19 -8.14 -6.25
CA ALA A 252 -3.29 -8.28 -7.19
C ALA A 252 -3.21 -7.27 -8.34
N ALA A 253 -2.76 -6.05 -8.05
CA ALA A 253 -2.57 -5.01 -9.06
C ALA A 253 -1.47 -4.04 -8.63
N THR A 254 -0.88 -3.37 -9.64
CA THR A 254 0.15 -2.32 -9.49
C THR A 254 -0.30 -1.04 -10.18
N ASN A 255 0.41 0.06 -9.95
CA ASN A 255 0.18 1.34 -10.61
C ASN A 255 -1.26 1.82 -10.46
N ILE A 256 -1.80 1.76 -9.24
CA ILE A 256 -3.17 2.17 -8.99
C ILE A 256 -3.22 3.69 -8.91
N GLU A 257 -4.01 4.31 -9.78
CA GLU A 257 -4.33 5.73 -9.74
C GLU A 257 -5.83 5.91 -9.52
N ILE A 258 -6.22 6.59 -8.44
CA ILE A 258 -7.60 6.95 -8.13
C ILE A 258 -7.75 8.43 -8.44
N ILE A 259 -8.67 8.78 -9.32
CA ILE A 259 -8.97 10.16 -9.71
C ILE A 259 -10.39 10.47 -9.26
N VAL A 260 -10.51 11.45 -8.38
CA VAL A 260 -11.80 11.93 -7.84
C VAL A 260 -12.12 13.26 -8.47
N ARG A 261 -13.21 13.33 -9.22
CA ARG A 261 -13.65 14.55 -9.91
C ARG A 261 -14.99 15.03 -9.34
N PRO A 262 -15.07 16.29 -8.88
CA PRO A 262 -16.33 16.85 -8.40
C PRO A 262 -17.28 17.14 -9.57
N ARG A 263 -18.59 17.00 -9.30
CA ARG A 263 -19.70 17.29 -10.21
C ARG A 263 -20.62 18.36 -9.64
N GLY A 264 -21.52 18.89 -10.45
CA GLY A 264 -22.64 19.73 -10.01
C GLY A 264 -22.29 20.97 -9.17
N GLY A 265 -21.05 21.49 -9.26
CA GLY A 265 -20.59 22.61 -8.43
C GLY A 265 -19.96 22.19 -7.10
N ALA A 266 -19.81 20.88 -6.82
CA ALA A 266 -19.06 20.37 -5.69
C ALA A 266 -17.58 20.78 -5.75
N ARG A 267 -16.92 20.80 -4.60
CA ARG A 267 -15.48 21.15 -4.50
C ARG A 267 -14.78 20.22 -3.56
N ILE A 268 -13.62 19.71 -3.98
CA ILE A 268 -12.72 18.97 -3.11
C ILE A 268 -12.04 19.94 -2.15
N LEU A 269 -12.10 19.65 -0.84
CA LEU A 269 -11.48 20.47 0.20
C LEU A 269 -10.09 19.95 0.53
N LYS A 270 -9.97 18.67 0.85
CA LYS A 270 -8.70 18.00 1.19
C LYS A 270 -8.83 16.49 1.11
N SER A 271 -7.69 15.80 1.05
CA SER A 271 -7.60 14.36 1.32
C SER A 271 -7.46 14.12 2.83
N LEU A 272 -7.94 12.96 3.29
CA LEU A 272 -7.85 12.54 4.69
C LEU A 272 -7.00 11.27 4.79
N GLY A 273 -6.06 11.26 5.72
CA GLY A 273 -5.12 10.16 5.91
C GLY A 273 -4.06 10.11 4.80
N ARG A 274 -4.37 9.47 3.68
CA ARG A 274 -3.44 9.36 2.54
C ARG A 274 -3.34 10.69 1.78
N GLU A 275 -2.12 11.10 1.42
CA GLU A 275 -1.90 12.29 0.59
C GLU A 275 -2.44 12.12 -0.83
N ALA A 276 -3.10 13.16 -1.34
CA ALA A 276 -3.53 13.27 -2.73
C ALA A 276 -2.90 14.50 -3.39
N GLU A 277 -2.57 14.39 -4.66
CA GLU A 277 -2.27 15.55 -5.50
C GLU A 277 -3.59 16.24 -5.88
N LEU A 278 -3.77 17.49 -5.43
CA LEU A 278 -4.91 18.33 -5.83
C LEU A 278 -4.52 19.14 -7.04
N ARG A 279 -5.08 18.82 -8.19
CA ARG A 279 -4.80 19.49 -9.45
C ARG A 279 -6.05 19.58 -10.31
N ASP A 280 -6.27 20.73 -10.93
CA ASP A 280 -7.40 21.01 -11.83
C ASP A 280 -8.77 20.71 -11.21
N GLY A 281 -8.91 20.95 -9.88
CA GLY A 281 -10.12 20.66 -9.12
C GLY A 281 -10.36 19.18 -8.79
N ALA A 282 -9.49 18.26 -9.23
CA ALA A 282 -9.55 16.84 -8.93
C ALA A 282 -8.53 16.43 -7.85
N ALA A 283 -8.83 15.37 -7.09
CA ALA A 283 -7.86 14.71 -6.22
C ALA A 283 -7.35 13.43 -6.88
N ARG A 284 -6.04 13.25 -6.88
CA ARG A 284 -5.37 12.08 -7.44
C ARG A 284 -4.58 11.36 -6.35
N PHE A 285 -4.91 10.09 -6.12
CA PHE A 285 -4.15 9.23 -5.24
C PHE A 285 -3.36 8.22 -6.07
N ARG A 286 -2.15 7.94 -5.65
CA ARG A 286 -1.34 6.87 -6.23
C ARG A 286 -1.03 5.83 -5.18
N MET A 287 -1.19 4.57 -5.56
CA MET A 287 -0.83 3.41 -4.75
C MET A 287 -0.01 2.48 -5.63
N PRO A 288 1.27 2.21 -5.29
CA PRO A 288 2.11 1.32 -6.09
C PRO A 288 1.50 -0.07 -6.25
N GLN A 289 0.91 -0.59 -5.17
CA GLN A 289 0.46 -1.99 -5.11
C GLN A 289 -0.77 -2.16 -4.21
N VAL A 290 -1.62 -3.13 -4.57
CA VAL A 290 -2.70 -3.65 -3.72
C VAL A 290 -2.61 -5.17 -3.67
N TYR A 291 -2.91 -5.74 -2.51
CA TYR A 291 -2.71 -7.16 -2.21
C TYR A 291 -4.04 -7.90 -2.19
N SER A 292 -4.07 -9.13 -2.68
CA SER A 292 -5.27 -9.98 -2.70
C SER A 292 -5.88 -10.11 -1.30
N GLY A 293 -7.18 -9.76 -1.19
CA GLY A 293 -7.94 -9.85 0.06
C GLY A 293 -7.68 -8.75 1.09
N LEU A 294 -6.83 -7.74 0.79
CA LEU A 294 -6.59 -6.59 1.67
C LEU A 294 -7.24 -5.33 1.10
N GLU A 295 -8.23 -4.81 1.81
CA GLU A 295 -8.90 -3.56 1.46
C GLU A 295 -7.95 -2.37 1.58
N LYS A 296 -8.01 -1.45 0.62
CA LYS A 296 -7.37 -0.14 0.68
C LYS A 296 -8.42 0.96 0.62
N LEU A 297 -8.19 2.01 1.41
CA LEU A 297 -9.09 3.14 1.53
C LEU A 297 -8.42 4.42 1.02
N ALA A 298 -9.23 5.27 0.34
CA ALA A 298 -8.93 6.67 0.10
C ALA A 298 -10.12 7.50 0.58
N LEU A 299 -9.86 8.59 1.28
CA LEU A 299 -10.87 9.46 1.86
C LEU A 299 -10.67 10.88 1.35
N VAL A 300 -11.77 11.52 0.93
CA VAL A 300 -11.76 12.89 0.42
C VAL A 300 -12.89 13.68 1.07
N GLU A 301 -12.57 14.81 1.67
CA GLU A 301 -13.56 15.76 2.14
C GLU A 301 -14.00 16.66 0.98
N VAL A 302 -15.30 16.75 0.77
CA VAL A 302 -15.93 17.43 -0.37
C VAL A 302 -17.02 18.35 0.14
N ARG A 303 -17.06 19.56 -0.38
CA ARG A 303 -18.18 20.48 -0.17
C ARG A 303 -19.24 20.26 -1.23
N ALA A 304 -20.40 19.75 -0.83
CA ALA A 304 -21.59 19.69 -1.66
C ALA A 304 -22.21 21.08 -1.76
N PRO A 305 -22.68 21.51 -2.94
CA PRO A 305 -23.38 22.80 -3.10
C PRO A 305 -24.79 22.72 -2.49
N GLN A 306 -25.49 23.85 -2.48
CA GLN A 306 -26.94 23.86 -2.27
C GLN A 306 -27.61 23.08 -3.40
N GLY A 307 -28.69 22.33 -3.03
CA GLY A 307 -29.43 21.53 -3.98
C GLY A 307 -30.94 21.79 -3.93
N VAL A 308 -31.67 21.10 -4.78
CA VAL A 308 -33.14 21.16 -4.81
C VAL A 308 -33.70 20.06 -3.93
N VAL A 309 -34.66 20.38 -3.03
CA VAL A 309 -35.32 19.40 -2.16
C VAL A 309 -35.86 18.22 -2.96
N GLY A 310 -35.51 17.01 -2.56
CA GLY A 310 -35.89 15.76 -3.21
C GLY A 310 -35.01 15.36 -4.39
N ALA A 311 -34.12 16.23 -4.86
CA ALA A 311 -33.20 15.88 -5.94
C ALA A 311 -32.16 14.83 -5.48
N VAL A 312 -31.77 13.98 -6.42
CA VAL A 312 -30.63 13.06 -6.31
C VAL A 312 -29.71 13.37 -7.48
N GLU A 313 -28.48 13.76 -7.17
CA GLU A 313 -27.52 14.21 -8.17
C GLU A 313 -26.18 13.52 -7.95
N ASP A 314 -25.42 13.27 -9.01
CA ASP A 314 -24.05 12.77 -8.88
C ASP A 314 -23.13 13.89 -8.37
N LEU A 315 -22.59 13.71 -7.17
CA LEU A 315 -21.69 14.67 -6.52
C LEU A 315 -20.24 14.49 -6.97
N ILE A 316 -19.82 13.25 -7.17
CA ILE A 316 -18.45 12.86 -7.45
C ILE A 316 -18.41 11.74 -8.48
N ASP A 317 -17.46 11.82 -9.41
CA ASP A 317 -17.01 10.70 -10.21
C ASP A 317 -15.67 10.20 -9.68
N VAL A 318 -15.56 8.91 -9.49
CA VAL A 318 -14.34 8.20 -9.13
C VAL A 318 -13.91 7.33 -10.31
N GLU A 319 -12.71 7.57 -10.82
CA GLU A 319 -12.07 6.74 -11.84
C GLU A 319 -10.86 6.03 -11.20
N VAL A 320 -10.75 4.73 -11.38
CA VAL A 320 -9.62 3.94 -10.88
C VAL A 320 -8.93 3.26 -12.05
N ASN A 321 -7.69 3.66 -12.29
CA ASN A 321 -6.80 3.07 -13.29
C ASN A 321 -5.81 2.16 -12.59
N TYR A 322 -5.56 0.96 -13.12
CA TYR A 322 -4.65 0.00 -12.50
C TYR A 322 -4.11 -1.01 -13.53
N LEU A 323 -2.93 -1.54 -13.24
CA LEU A 323 -2.32 -2.64 -14.00
C LEU A 323 -2.54 -3.95 -13.23
N PRO A 324 -3.37 -4.88 -13.72
CA PRO A 324 -3.51 -6.19 -13.09
C PRO A 324 -2.18 -6.92 -13.00
N ALA A 325 -1.94 -7.60 -11.88
CA ALA A 325 -0.73 -8.39 -11.70
C ALA A 325 -0.53 -9.40 -12.84
N GLY A 326 0.68 -9.42 -13.41
CA GLY A 326 1.00 -10.29 -14.56
C GLY A 326 0.41 -9.85 -15.91
N SER A 327 -0.22 -8.66 -15.98
CA SER A 327 -0.73 -8.06 -17.22
C SER A 327 0.17 -6.93 -17.70
N SER A 328 0.17 -6.67 -19.00
CA SER A 328 0.77 -5.47 -19.61
C SER A 328 -0.27 -4.42 -20.00
N GLN A 329 -1.57 -4.68 -19.74
CA GLN A 329 -2.67 -3.80 -20.12
C GLN A 329 -3.28 -3.14 -18.88
N THR A 330 -3.29 -1.81 -18.87
CA THR A 330 -4.00 -1.02 -17.86
C THR A 330 -5.50 -1.21 -18.01
N ARG A 331 -6.20 -1.33 -16.86
CA ARG A 331 -7.66 -1.33 -16.79
C ARG A 331 -8.14 -0.06 -16.13
N SER A 332 -9.35 0.38 -16.48
CA SER A 332 -10.04 1.51 -15.89
C SER A 332 -11.43 1.10 -15.45
N GLN A 333 -11.86 1.58 -14.29
CA GLN A 333 -13.22 1.45 -13.79
C GLN A 333 -13.70 2.81 -13.29
N GLN A 334 -15.02 3.08 -13.42
CA GLN A 334 -15.62 4.33 -12.99
C GLN A 334 -16.83 4.05 -12.11
N VAL A 335 -17.01 4.86 -11.07
CA VAL A 335 -18.15 4.84 -10.15
C VAL A 335 -18.57 6.28 -9.89
N SER A 336 -19.88 6.57 -10.02
CA SER A 336 -20.45 7.86 -9.61
C SER A 336 -21.05 7.74 -8.21
N VAL A 337 -20.89 8.78 -7.41
CA VAL A 337 -21.34 8.84 -6.01
C VAL A 337 -22.48 9.85 -5.93
N PRO A 338 -23.73 9.41 -5.76
CA PRO A 338 -24.88 10.28 -5.65
C PRO A 338 -25.02 10.90 -4.27
N ILE A 339 -25.63 12.10 -4.22
CA ILE A 339 -26.09 12.79 -3.02
C ILE A 339 -27.58 13.11 -3.15
N ARG A 340 -28.30 13.02 -2.04
CA ARG A 340 -29.72 13.40 -1.96
C ARG A 340 -29.87 14.67 -1.13
N TYR A 341 -30.70 15.58 -1.59
CA TYR A 341 -31.04 16.81 -0.89
C TYR A 341 -32.43 16.73 -0.22
N THR A 342 -32.53 17.17 1.04
CA THR A 342 -33.78 17.14 1.82
C THR A 342 -33.97 18.43 2.61
N ASP A 343 -35.23 18.74 2.93
CA ASP A 343 -35.62 19.76 3.92
C ASP A 343 -36.00 19.14 5.28
N GLN A 344 -36.01 17.81 5.38
CA GLN A 344 -36.37 17.08 6.58
C GLN A 344 -35.14 16.71 7.40
N VAL A 345 -34.94 17.40 8.52
CA VAL A 345 -33.79 17.20 9.41
C VAL A 345 -33.67 15.75 9.90
N GLU A 346 -34.79 15.06 10.05
CA GLU A 346 -34.85 13.66 10.51
C GLU A 346 -34.27 12.65 9.48
N GLN A 347 -34.14 13.05 8.23
CA GLN A 347 -33.53 12.22 7.18
C GLN A 347 -32.02 12.44 7.03
N VAL A 348 -31.47 13.48 7.67
CA VAL A 348 -30.04 13.81 7.71
C VAL A 348 -29.39 13.02 8.84
N VAL A 349 -29.50 11.69 8.84
CA VAL A 349 -28.88 10.83 9.84
C VAL A 349 -27.69 10.10 9.20
N ALA A 350 -26.58 10.10 9.95
CA ALA A 350 -25.33 9.41 9.60
C ALA A 350 -25.49 7.88 9.55
#